data_6c103d10e18c686a9978920d6cb70f2d
#
_entry.id   6c103d10e18c686a9978920d6cb70f2d
#
_cell.length_a   1.000
_cell.length_b   1.000
_cell.length_c   1.000
_cell.angle_alpha   90.00
_cell.angle_beta   90.00
_cell.angle_gamma   90.00
#
_symmetry.space_group_name_H-M   'P 1'
#
loop_
_entity.id
_entity.type
_entity.pdbx_description
1 polymer ?
#
loop_
_entity_poly.entity_id
_entity_poly.type
_entity_poly.pdbx_seq_one_letter_code
_entity_poly.pdbx_strand_id
1 'polypeptide(L)'
;MSLTPRDLGMDVPISRRDFFDGIAVGCVAATAAPYAAAPARAAQEPSGPSALRTPFTVLGDTGEALSVPHALRDGRFWEHAGTPVPTGEHYGLVVVGAGRSGLEAAAEWSRRRPRDRVLVLDNHPEGGAGREPLRRGVAFDAVMCDRESFGADTLVTLSGPGWIDRLPIDGQARKDLRTLYDDPPDWLPGLSREAKEERLAGLTYSAFLREVCGAHPDAERFCRTMSAPEWGYDTRAFGAIDAWGTGYPGFDGLGLDRSRPSRYNSATVRAEWHGAARETPAPQDAPVRWSSPVVSVRDGARTATVGYFDGHRVRTVEAGAVILACPSAAVPYLVPDLPEERRRALSRAVRVPLLRAEVRLSDPEAWRRLGVRRVRWTGAYWCAAEFAPPDRVQLLATPCRSELGPDAGSAAGRRELFRTPYEVFEHTVRDQLARLLGPAGFDPGRGIAAITVHRWGHAIPPEYRRPWHESHPDGPSPADAARGRFGRIAIAGSDAGDGAAVLAVEELTR
;
A
#
# COMPACT_ATOMS: atom_id res chain seq x y z
N MET A 1 13.80 -19.72 -2.95
CA MET A 1 14.80 -19.00 -2.15
C MET A 1 14.11 -18.48 -0.91
N SER A 2 14.55 -18.88 0.28
CA SER A 2 13.94 -18.39 1.53
C SER A 2 14.40 -16.94 1.77
N LEU A 3 13.48 -15.99 1.80
CA LEU A 3 13.77 -14.60 2.15
C LEU A 3 14.23 -14.56 3.61
N THR A 4 15.40 -14.00 3.87
CA THR A 4 15.93 -13.81 5.22
C THR A 4 15.33 -12.55 5.86
N PRO A 5 15.34 -12.38 7.18
CA PRO A 5 14.94 -11.12 7.84
C PRO A 5 15.64 -9.89 7.26
N ARG A 6 16.86 -10.05 6.78
CA ARG A 6 17.66 -9.00 6.12
C ARG A 6 17.06 -8.58 4.78
N ASP A 7 16.52 -9.53 4.02
CA ASP A 7 15.87 -9.25 2.73
C ASP A 7 14.55 -8.50 2.90
N LEU A 8 13.97 -8.56 4.10
CA LEU A 8 12.73 -7.88 4.47
C LEU A 8 12.95 -6.50 5.09
N GLY A 9 14.18 -5.98 5.08
CA GLY A 9 14.52 -4.68 5.69
C GLY A 9 14.47 -4.68 7.22
N MET A 10 14.66 -5.83 7.83
CA MET A 10 14.49 -6.09 9.24
C MET A 10 15.84 -6.18 10.00
N ASP A 11 16.90 -5.62 9.45
CA ASP A 11 18.28 -5.77 9.95
C ASP A 11 18.85 -4.51 10.64
N VAL A 12 18.06 -3.46 10.80
CA VAL A 12 18.53 -2.24 11.49
C VAL A 12 18.23 -2.36 12.99
N PRO A 13 19.27 -2.47 13.85
CA PRO A 13 19.07 -2.52 15.28
C PRO A 13 18.58 -1.16 15.80
N ILE A 14 17.51 -1.16 16.60
CA ILE A 14 17.05 0.01 17.34
C ILE A 14 17.86 0.10 18.64
N SER A 15 18.47 1.25 18.93
CA SER A 15 19.22 1.43 20.16
C SER A 15 18.29 1.52 21.39
N ARG A 16 18.83 1.27 22.59
CA ARG A 16 18.09 1.40 23.85
C ARG A 16 17.51 2.81 24.03
N ARG A 17 18.22 3.85 23.57
CA ARG A 17 17.80 5.23 23.61
C ARG A 17 16.64 5.49 22.67
N ASP A 18 16.71 4.96 21.44
CA ASP A 18 15.63 5.10 20.44
C ASP A 18 14.35 4.41 20.89
N PHE A 19 14.46 3.31 21.63
CA PHE A 19 13.32 2.60 22.21
C PHE A 19 12.58 3.46 23.25
N PHE A 20 13.32 4.15 24.14
CA PHE A 20 12.71 4.95 25.21
C PHE A 20 12.35 6.38 24.77
N ASP A 21 13.10 6.96 23.83
CA ASP A 21 12.86 8.32 23.33
C ASP A 21 11.89 8.34 22.14
N GLY A 22 11.44 7.18 21.65
CA GLY A 22 10.54 7.05 20.48
C GLY A 22 11.19 7.47 19.17
N ILE A 23 12.51 7.61 19.12
CA ILE A 23 13.25 8.08 17.94
C ILE A 23 13.98 6.90 17.29
N ALA A 24 13.46 6.43 16.15
CA ALA A 24 14.21 5.53 15.28
C ALA A 24 15.23 6.34 14.46
N VAL A 25 16.41 6.55 15.00
CA VAL A 25 17.52 7.13 14.23
C VAL A 25 18.13 6.03 13.37
N GLY A 26 17.91 6.10 12.06
CA GLY A 26 18.59 5.25 11.09
C GLY A 26 20.08 5.59 11.05
N CYS A 27 20.91 4.84 11.78
CA CYS A 27 22.36 4.93 11.61
C CYS A 27 22.80 4.22 10.34
N VAL A 28 23.39 5.00 9.45
CA VAL A 28 24.05 4.63 8.21
C VAL A 28 25.35 3.90 8.50
N ALA A 29 25.54 2.72 7.92
CA ALA A 29 26.86 2.24 7.55
C ALA A 29 26.87 2.05 6.03
N ALA A 30 27.70 2.82 5.39
CA ALA A 30 27.86 2.90 3.95
C ALA A 30 28.62 1.70 3.38
N THR A 31 28.22 1.21 2.21
CA THR A 31 29.15 0.80 1.15
C THR A 31 28.52 0.98 -0.22
N ALA A 32 29.05 1.97 -0.91
CA ALA A 32 29.45 2.12 -2.31
C ALA A 32 28.40 1.89 -3.42
N ALA A 33 28.12 2.72 -4.28
CA ALA A 33 28.42 4.01 -4.93
C ALA A 33 27.57 4.14 -6.22
N PRO A 34 27.54 5.19 -7.03
CA PRO A 34 27.89 6.57 -6.80
C PRO A 34 26.76 7.57 -7.17
N TYR A 35 26.27 8.29 -6.21
CA TYR A 35 25.86 9.66 -6.43
C TYR A 35 26.59 10.48 -5.36
N ALA A 36 27.48 11.36 -5.79
CA ALA A 36 28.28 12.21 -4.95
C ALA A 36 27.38 13.15 -4.14
N ALA A 37 27.21 12.84 -2.86
CA ALA A 37 26.71 13.78 -1.87
C ALA A 37 27.92 14.40 -1.17
N ALA A 38 28.04 15.71 -1.26
CA ALA A 38 28.99 16.49 -0.49
C ALA A 38 28.77 16.31 1.03
N PRO A 39 29.81 16.42 1.86
CA PRO A 39 29.69 16.16 3.29
C PRO A 39 28.78 17.18 3.95
N ALA A 40 27.82 16.69 4.75
CA ALA A 40 26.97 17.53 5.58
C ALA A 40 27.82 18.24 6.63
N ARG A 41 28.13 19.49 6.38
CA ARG A 41 28.59 20.43 7.39
C ARG A 41 27.41 20.74 8.31
N ALA A 42 27.58 20.66 9.61
CA ALA A 42 26.61 21.14 10.58
C ALA A 42 26.14 22.54 10.15
N ALA A 43 24.90 22.68 9.76
CA ALA A 43 24.32 23.94 9.34
C ALA A 43 24.13 24.81 10.59
N GLN A 44 24.95 25.88 10.70
CA GLN A 44 24.60 27.06 11.48
C GLN A 44 23.27 27.60 10.91
N GLU A 45 22.33 27.91 11.79
CA GLU A 45 21.10 28.59 11.41
C GLU A 45 21.41 29.89 10.66
N PRO A 46 20.88 30.08 9.44
CA PRO A 46 20.98 31.39 8.81
C PRO A 46 19.91 32.30 9.43
N SER A 47 20.35 33.27 10.17
CA SER A 47 19.60 34.49 10.57
C SER A 47 19.34 35.33 9.31
N GLY A 48 18.28 35.02 8.59
CA GLY A 48 17.75 35.80 7.47
C GLY A 48 16.22 35.88 7.58
N PRO A 49 15.53 36.85 6.93
CA PRO A 49 14.11 37.09 7.10
C PRO A 49 13.33 35.80 6.76
N SER A 50 12.45 35.42 7.67
CA SER A 50 11.58 34.25 7.64
C SER A 50 10.88 34.12 6.29
N ALA A 51 11.46 33.35 5.38
CA ALA A 51 10.69 32.78 4.28
C ALA A 51 9.63 31.91 4.94
N LEU A 52 8.36 32.18 4.66
CA LEU A 52 7.20 31.45 5.15
C LEU A 52 7.42 29.95 4.90
N ARG A 53 7.87 29.21 5.92
CA ARG A 53 8.01 27.77 5.81
C ARG A 53 6.59 27.19 5.62
N THR A 54 6.36 26.56 4.50
CA THR A 54 5.12 25.83 4.25
C THR A 54 4.88 24.86 5.40
N PRO A 55 3.73 24.89 6.10
CA PRO A 55 3.41 23.92 7.14
C PRO A 55 3.52 22.49 6.61
N PHE A 56 4.21 21.66 7.35
CA PHE A 56 4.53 20.32 6.97
C PHE A 56 4.27 19.30 8.08
N THR A 57 3.72 18.14 7.70
CA THR A 57 3.45 17.03 8.64
C THR A 57 3.74 15.68 7.98
N VAL A 58 4.38 14.78 8.70
CA VAL A 58 4.49 13.34 8.33
C VAL A 58 3.60 12.52 9.24
N LEU A 59 2.75 11.71 8.66
CA LEU A 59 1.82 10.82 9.34
C LEU A 59 2.06 9.36 8.91
N GLY A 60 1.43 8.42 9.62
CA GLY A 60 1.47 7.00 9.31
C GLY A 60 2.63 6.27 10.00
N ASP A 61 3.34 5.43 9.26
CA ASP A 61 4.46 4.63 9.77
C ASP A 61 5.69 5.51 10.03
N THR A 62 5.67 6.20 11.16
CA THR A 62 6.81 6.97 11.69
C THR A 62 7.73 6.05 12.49
N GLY A 63 8.96 6.52 12.77
CA GLY A 63 9.88 5.80 13.65
C GLY A 63 9.27 5.53 15.03
N GLU A 64 8.54 6.50 15.57
CA GLU A 64 7.83 6.39 16.84
C GLU A 64 6.75 5.29 16.80
N ALA A 65 5.84 5.34 15.82
CA ALA A 65 4.76 4.36 15.67
C ALA A 65 5.27 2.92 15.48
N LEU A 66 6.44 2.74 14.84
CA LEU A 66 7.01 1.43 14.55
C LEU A 66 8.05 0.95 15.58
N SER A 67 8.48 1.78 16.52
CA SER A 67 9.53 1.44 17.50
C SER A 67 9.21 0.19 18.30
N VAL A 68 8.01 0.14 18.89
CA VAL A 68 7.55 -0.99 19.71
C VAL A 68 7.31 -2.26 18.86
N PRO A 69 6.58 -2.22 17.74
CA PRO A 69 6.43 -3.38 16.84
C PRO A 69 7.75 -3.94 16.35
N HIS A 70 8.72 -3.10 15.99
CA HIS A 70 10.04 -3.56 15.55
C HIS A 70 10.85 -4.16 16.70
N ALA A 71 10.86 -3.53 17.88
CA ALA A 71 11.53 -4.09 19.05
C ALA A 71 10.96 -5.45 19.46
N LEU A 72 9.63 -5.63 19.35
CA LEU A 72 8.94 -6.89 19.61
C LEU A 72 9.37 -7.97 18.60
N ARG A 73 9.34 -7.64 17.30
CA ARG A 73 9.83 -8.53 16.23
C ARG A 73 11.27 -8.98 16.45
N ASP A 74 12.15 -8.06 16.86
CA ASP A 74 13.58 -8.30 17.06
C ASP A 74 13.88 -9.02 18.38
N GLY A 75 12.85 -9.38 19.16
CA GLY A 75 12.98 -10.06 20.45
C GLY A 75 13.47 -9.19 21.61
N ARG A 76 13.74 -7.90 21.37
CA ARG A 76 14.35 -6.98 22.33
C ARG A 76 13.35 -6.23 23.22
N PHE A 77 12.08 -6.22 22.86
CA PHE A 77 11.05 -5.49 23.61
C PHE A 77 11.00 -5.92 25.08
N TRP A 78 10.94 -7.21 25.34
CA TRP A 78 10.76 -7.76 26.66
C TRP A 78 11.99 -7.65 27.58
N GLU A 79 13.17 -7.37 27.03
CA GLU A 79 14.38 -7.11 27.80
C GLU A 79 14.25 -5.83 28.66
N HIS A 80 13.34 -4.91 28.26
CA HIS A 80 13.23 -3.56 28.84
C HIS A 80 11.81 -3.22 29.30
N ALA A 81 10.80 -3.97 28.91
CA ALA A 81 9.40 -3.62 29.12
C ALA A 81 8.91 -3.75 30.59
N GLY A 82 9.69 -4.44 31.43
CA GLY A 82 9.29 -4.73 32.81
C GLY A 82 8.09 -5.69 32.90
N THR A 83 7.61 -5.91 34.13
CA THR A 83 6.45 -6.77 34.38
C THR A 83 5.16 -6.09 33.97
N PRO A 84 4.28 -6.76 33.19
CA PRO A 84 2.97 -6.22 32.84
C PRO A 84 2.12 -5.90 34.06
N VAL A 85 1.40 -4.78 34.01
CA VAL A 85 0.54 -4.30 35.10
C VAL A 85 -0.93 -4.40 34.70
N PRO A 86 -1.76 -5.19 35.40
CA PRO A 86 -3.19 -5.27 35.14
C PRO A 86 -3.88 -3.92 35.36
N THR A 87 -4.79 -3.54 34.45
CA THR A 87 -5.62 -2.35 34.60
C THR A 87 -6.88 -2.62 35.38
N GLY A 88 -7.29 -3.89 35.50
CA GLY A 88 -8.61 -4.29 36.03
C GLY A 88 -9.75 -4.06 35.04
N GLU A 89 -9.47 -3.61 33.82
CA GLU A 89 -10.50 -3.39 32.81
C GLU A 89 -10.89 -4.71 32.12
N HIS A 90 -12.20 -4.88 31.90
CA HIS A 90 -12.79 -6.03 31.21
C HIS A 90 -13.63 -5.57 30.03
N TYR A 91 -13.45 -6.24 28.88
CA TYR A 91 -14.14 -5.97 27.63
C TYR A 91 -14.79 -7.23 27.08
N GLY A 92 -15.95 -7.08 26.40
CA GLY A 92 -16.54 -8.16 25.61
C GLY A 92 -15.65 -8.46 24.38
N LEU A 93 -15.11 -7.39 23.78
CA LEU A 93 -14.19 -7.49 22.64
C LEU A 93 -13.02 -6.50 22.78
N VAL A 94 -11.82 -6.99 22.46
CA VAL A 94 -10.67 -6.13 22.16
C VAL A 94 -10.27 -6.33 20.70
N VAL A 95 -10.12 -5.22 19.94
CA VAL A 95 -9.67 -5.22 18.55
C VAL A 95 -8.27 -4.64 18.49
N VAL A 96 -7.36 -5.32 17.80
CA VAL A 96 -5.97 -4.90 17.58
C VAL A 96 -5.81 -4.33 16.19
N GLY A 97 -5.70 -3.01 16.09
CA GLY A 97 -5.63 -2.24 14.85
C GLY A 97 -6.93 -1.49 14.54
N ALA A 98 -6.82 -0.15 14.43
CA ALA A 98 -7.92 0.76 14.07
C ALA A 98 -7.97 1.08 12.56
N GLY A 99 -7.47 0.17 11.72
CA GLY A 99 -7.69 0.21 10.28
C GLY A 99 -9.15 -0.11 9.93
N ARG A 100 -9.51 -0.01 8.63
CA ARG A 100 -10.87 -0.27 8.16
C ARG A 100 -11.45 -1.59 8.70
N SER A 101 -10.73 -2.71 8.53
CA SER A 101 -11.20 -4.02 9.00
C SER A 101 -11.42 -4.08 10.52
N GLY A 102 -10.56 -3.40 11.32
CA GLY A 102 -10.71 -3.37 12.77
C GLY A 102 -11.93 -2.57 13.21
N LEU A 103 -12.16 -1.41 12.61
CA LEU A 103 -13.33 -0.58 12.90
C LEU A 103 -14.63 -1.28 12.44
N GLU A 104 -14.60 -1.95 11.28
CA GLU A 104 -15.72 -2.77 10.78
C GLU A 104 -16.04 -3.91 11.76
N ALA A 105 -15.01 -4.63 12.24
CA ALA A 105 -15.20 -5.69 13.23
C ALA A 105 -15.79 -5.17 14.55
N ALA A 106 -15.31 -4.02 15.03
CA ALA A 106 -15.83 -3.39 16.22
C ALA A 106 -17.31 -3.00 16.09
N ALA A 107 -17.69 -2.42 14.95
CA ALA A 107 -19.09 -2.05 14.68
C ALA A 107 -19.99 -3.28 14.52
N GLU A 108 -19.54 -4.30 13.79
CA GLU A 108 -20.31 -5.53 13.61
C GLU A 108 -20.51 -6.26 14.95
N TRP A 109 -19.48 -6.28 15.83
CA TRP A 109 -19.61 -6.81 17.19
C TRP A 109 -20.64 -6.02 17.99
N SER A 110 -20.54 -4.68 18.02
CA SER A 110 -21.46 -3.82 18.77
C SER A 110 -22.91 -3.99 18.30
N ARG A 111 -23.11 -4.23 17.00
CA ARG A 111 -24.44 -4.53 16.45
C ARG A 111 -25.00 -5.86 16.94
N ARG A 112 -24.17 -6.91 17.08
CA ARG A 112 -24.60 -8.26 17.52
C ARG A 112 -24.63 -8.38 19.04
N ARG A 113 -23.78 -7.66 19.74
CA ARG A 113 -23.60 -7.71 21.20
C ARG A 113 -23.65 -6.30 21.80
N PRO A 114 -24.79 -5.60 21.77
CA PRO A 114 -24.89 -4.17 22.13
C PRO A 114 -24.62 -3.87 23.60
N ARG A 115 -24.55 -4.88 24.45
CA ARG A 115 -24.23 -4.74 25.89
C ARG A 115 -22.74 -4.91 26.19
N ASP A 116 -21.98 -5.40 25.25
CA ASP A 116 -20.56 -5.64 25.42
C ASP A 116 -19.77 -4.34 25.28
N ARG A 117 -18.81 -4.15 26.18
CA ARG A 117 -17.81 -3.08 26.02
C ARG A 117 -16.80 -3.50 24.97
N VAL A 118 -16.52 -2.61 24.02
CA VAL A 118 -15.50 -2.81 22.97
C VAL A 118 -14.35 -1.85 23.20
N LEU A 119 -13.12 -2.32 23.01
CA LEU A 119 -11.91 -1.51 22.98
C LEU A 119 -11.16 -1.77 21.70
N VAL A 120 -10.76 -0.72 20.99
CA VAL A 120 -9.85 -0.79 19.84
C VAL A 120 -8.50 -0.21 20.25
N LEU A 121 -7.41 -0.94 20.00
CA LEU A 121 -6.04 -0.52 20.29
C LEU A 121 -5.28 -0.32 18.99
N ASP A 122 -4.58 0.82 18.83
CA ASP A 122 -3.75 1.11 17.66
C ASP A 122 -2.40 1.70 18.08
N ASN A 123 -1.35 1.37 17.33
CA ASN A 123 0.00 1.85 17.56
C ASN A 123 0.26 3.26 17.02
N HIS A 124 -0.60 3.78 16.16
CA HIS A 124 -0.48 5.13 15.62
C HIS A 124 -1.09 6.17 16.56
N PRO A 125 -0.64 7.43 16.52
CA PRO A 125 -1.18 8.51 17.36
C PRO A 125 -2.58 8.95 16.92
N GLU A 126 -2.97 8.64 15.69
CA GLU A 126 -4.27 8.98 15.12
C GLU A 126 -4.67 8.02 14.01
N GLY A 127 -5.91 8.10 13.56
CA GLY A 127 -6.49 7.18 12.58
C GLY A 127 -5.73 7.09 11.27
N GLY A 128 -5.75 5.90 10.69
CA GLY A 128 -5.11 5.57 9.42
C GLY A 128 -5.75 6.20 8.18
N ALA A 129 -6.33 7.40 8.31
CA ALA A 129 -6.79 8.20 7.19
C ALA A 129 -5.63 8.40 6.20
N GLY A 130 -5.78 7.99 4.95
CA GLY A 130 -4.73 8.05 3.94
C GLY A 130 -4.11 6.71 3.55
N ARG A 131 -4.56 5.60 4.13
CA ARG A 131 -4.16 4.24 3.70
C ARG A 131 -4.84 3.78 2.42
N GLU A 132 -5.84 4.50 1.93
CA GLU A 132 -6.54 4.09 0.73
C GLU A 132 -5.72 4.44 -0.51
N PRO A 133 -5.49 3.47 -1.42
CA PRO A 133 -5.03 3.78 -2.76
C PRO A 133 -6.07 4.68 -3.47
N LEU A 134 -5.67 5.31 -4.56
CA LEU A 134 -6.66 6.00 -5.40
C LEU A 134 -7.75 4.99 -5.80
N ARG A 135 -9.00 5.45 -5.89
CA ARG A 135 -10.15 4.58 -6.17
C ARG A 135 -9.86 3.71 -7.39
N ARG A 136 -10.01 2.39 -7.21
CA ARG A 136 -9.90 1.41 -8.30
C ARG A 136 -11.00 1.65 -9.34
N GLY A 137 -10.69 1.33 -10.60
CA GLY A 137 -11.64 1.43 -11.70
C GLY A 137 -12.04 2.85 -12.11
N VAL A 138 -11.46 3.90 -11.51
CA VAL A 138 -11.68 5.28 -11.94
C VAL A 138 -10.61 5.68 -12.94
N ALA A 139 -11.02 5.93 -14.17
CA ALA A 139 -10.11 6.32 -15.26
C ALA A 139 -9.33 7.60 -14.95
N PHE A 140 -8.15 7.73 -15.52
CA PHE A 140 -7.39 8.98 -15.55
C PHE A 140 -7.88 9.84 -16.72
N ASP A 141 -7.98 11.15 -16.50
CA ASP A 141 -8.37 12.10 -17.52
C ASP A 141 -7.19 12.45 -18.44
N ALA A 142 -5.98 12.38 -17.89
CA ALA A 142 -4.76 12.72 -18.61
C ALA A 142 -3.56 11.89 -18.15
N VAL A 143 -2.56 11.81 -19.02
CA VAL A 143 -1.24 11.26 -18.74
C VAL A 143 -0.20 12.33 -18.93
N MET A 144 0.66 12.51 -17.94
CA MET A 144 1.89 13.27 -18.06
C MET A 144 2.98 12.34 -18.56
N CYS A 145 3.30 12.44 -19.85
CA CYS A 145 4.50 11.86 -20.41
C CYS A 145 5.67 12.69 -19.91
N ASP A 146 6.38 12.17 -18.93
CA ASP A 146 7.37 12.93 -18.17
C ASP A 146 8.78 12.81 -18.76
N ARG A 147 9.63 13.77 -18.38
CA ARG A 147 11.02 13.84 -18.85
C ARG A 147 11.85 12.62 -18.44
N GLU A 148 11.50 11.95 -17.35
CA GLU A 148 12.15 10.72 -16.89
C GLU A 148 11.92 9.57 -17.86
N SER A 149 10.75 9.54 -18.51
CA SER A 149 10.37 8.51 -19.48
C SER A 149 10.72 8.88 -20.92
N PHE A 150 10.49 10.14 -21.33
CA PHE A 150 10.49 10.56 -22.73
C PHE A 150 11.35 11.80 -23.01
N GLY A 151 12.14 12.27 -22.05
CA GLY A 151 13.06 13.40 -22.18
C GLY A 151 12.43 14.79 -22.09
N ALA A 152 11.08 14.89 -22.14
CA ALA A 152 10.35 16.14 -22.02
C ALA A 152 8.99 15.91 -21.33
N ASP A 153 8.49 16.96 -20.67
CA ASP A 153 7.17 16.92 -20.05
C ASP A 153 6.07 17.29 -21.04
N THR A 154 5.10 16.41 -21.24
CA THR A 154 3.97 16.63 -22.13
C THR A 154 2.69 16.09 -21.50
N LEU A 155 1.75 16.96 -21.16
CA LEU A 155 0.42 16.56 -20.67
C LEU A 155 -0.47 16.20 -21.86
N VAL A 156 -0.98 14.98 -21.88
CA VAL A 156 -1.91 14.48 -22.89
C VAL A 156 -3.22 14.09 -22.24
N THR A 157 -4.31 14.78 -22.60
CA THR A 157 -5.66 14.38 -22.19
C THR A 157 -6.08 13.12 -22.94
N LEU A 158 -6.66 12.17 -22.22
CA LEU A 158 -7.06 10.87 -22.77
C LEU A 158 -8.45 10.88 -23.39
N SER A 159 -9.17 12.00 -23.27
CA SER A 159 -10.49 12.18 -23.86
C SER A 159 -10.42 12.53 -25.35
N GLY A 160 -11.40 12.01 -26.10
CA GLY A 160 -11.58 12.28 -27.53
C GLY A 160 -10.69 11.44 -28.45
N PRO A 161 -10.98 11.44 -29.75
CA PRO A 161 -10.23 10.69 -30.75
C PRO A 161 -8.80 11.26 -30.91
N GLY A 162 -7.87 10.38 -31.29
CA GLY A 162 -6.51 10.78 -31.65
C GLY A 162 -5.62 11.21 -30.50
N TRP A 163 -5.93 10.86 -29.23
CA TRP A 163 -5.06 11.15 -28.10
C TRP A 163 -3.68 10.49 -28.23
N ILE A 164 -3.60 9.32 -28.86
CA ILE A 164 -2.34 8.60 -29.13
C ILE A 164 -1.42 9.42 -30.04
N ASP A 165 -1.99 10.18 -30.98
CA ASP A 165 -1.21 11.01 -31.91
C ASP A 165 -0.48 12.17 -31.23
N ARG A 166 -1.01 12.61 -30.06
CA ARG A 166 -0.41 13.68 -29.25
C ARG A 166 0.70 13.22 -28.31
N LEU A 167 0.92 11.88 -28.20
CA LEU A 167 1.97 11.36 -27.34
C LEU A 167 3.37 11.70 -27.89
N PRO A 168 4.31 12.15 -27.04
CA PRO A 168 5.68 12.49 -27.43
C PRO A 168 6.58 11.22 -27.52
N ILE A 169 6.14 10.21 -28.27
CA ILE A 169 6.79 8.90 -28.41
C ILE A 169 7.07 8.59 -29.86
N ASP A 170 7.87 7.57 -30.10
CA ASP A 170 8.20 7.11 -31.46
C ASP A 170 6.96 6.82 -32.32
N GLY A 171 7.05 7.02 -33.61
CA GLY A 171 5.97 6.79 -34.57
C GLY A 171 5.49 5.33 -34.61
N GLN A 172 6.41 4.37 -34.46
CA GLN A 172 6.06 2.95 -34.34
C GLN A 172 5.36 2.66 -33.03
N ALA A 173 5.82 3.25 -31.91
CA ALA A 173 5.15 3.12 -30.60
C ALA A 173 3.70 3.62 -30.63
N ARG A 174 3.42 4.72 -31.35
CA ARG A 174 2.03 5.19 -31.56
C ARG A 174 1.18 4.20 -32.34
N LYS A 175 1.74 3.56 -33.38
CA LYS A 175 1.04 2.50 -34.14
C LYS A 175 0.74 1.30 -33.27
N ASP A 176 1.72 0.85 -32.48
CA ASP A 176 1.57 -0.28 -31.60
C ASP A 176 0.50 0.00 -30.50
N LEU A 177 0.49 1.21 -29.93
CA LEU A 177 -0.55 1.60 -28.98
C LEU A 177 -1.95 1.59 -29.62
N ARG A 178 -2.10 2.09 -30.87
CA ARG A 178 -3.39 1.96 -31.57
C ARG A 178 -3.81 0.51 -31.73
N THR A 179 -2.90 -0.36 -32.17
CA THR A 179 -3.18 -1.78 -32.28
C THR A 179 -3.61 -2.38 -30.93
N LEU A 180 -2.92 -2.03 -29.84
CA LEU A 180 -3.25 -2.55 -28.51
C LEU A 180 -4.59 -2.04 -27.98
N TYR A 181 -4.97 -0.78 -28.26
CA TYR A 181 -6.18 -0.16 -27.73
C TYR A 181 -7.41 -0.36 -28.60
N ASP A 182 -7.24 -0.32 -29.95
CA ASP A 182 -8.38 -0.24 -30.87
C ASP A 182 -8.74 -1.59 -31.47
N ASP A 183 -7.75 -2.40 -31.90
CA ASP A 183 -7.97 -3.67 -32.59
C ASP A 183 -6.78 -4.62 -32.43
N PRO A 184 -6.54 -5.18 -31.22
CA PRO A 184 -5.46 -6.12 -31.04
C PRO A 184 -5.78 -7.47 -31.71
N PRO A 185 -4.82 -8.05 -32.48
CA PRO A 185 -5.00 -9.36 -33.08
C PRO A 185 -4.95 -10.48 -32.03
N ASP A 186 -5.27 -11.69 -32.47
CA ASP A 186 -4.95 -12.88 -31.67
C ASP A 186 -3.43 -13.09 -31.68
N TRP A 187 -2.75 -12.62 -30.63
CA TRP A 187 -1.31 -12.76 -30.45
C TRP A 187 -0.85 -14.21 -30.22
N LEU A 188 -1.79 -15.13 -29.94
CA LEU A 188 -1.52 -16.52 -29.58
C LEU A 188 -2.36 -17.47 -30.46
N PRO A 189 -2.27 -17.36 -31.81
CA PRO A 189 -3.12 -18.12 -32.71
C PRO A 189 -2.89 -19.62 -32.56
N GLY A 190 -3.97 -20.41 -32.66
CA GLY A 190 -3.92 -21.86 -32.58
C GLY A 190 -3.83 -22.45 -31.17
N LEU A 191 -3.70 -21.63 -30.13
CA LEU A 191 -3.78 -22.11 -28.76
C LEU A 191 -5.24 -22.23 -28.27
N SER A 192 -5.52 -23.27 -27.48
CA SER A 192 -6.79 -23.36 -26.76
C SER A 192 -6.92 -22.24 -25.73
N ARG A 193 -8.15 -22.01 -25.23
CA ARG A 193 -8.40 -21.05 -24.15
C ARG A 193 -7.48 -21.30 -22.95
N GLU A 194 -7.41 -22.53 -22.47
CA GLU A 194 -6.62 -22.92 -21.30
C GLU A 194 -5.13 -22.66 -21.53
N ALA A 195 -4.62 -22.97 -22.72
CA ALA A 195 -3.22 -22.73 -23.08
C ALA A 195 -2.90 -21.21 -23.17
N LYS A 196 -3.84 -20.39 -23.65
CA LYS A 196 -3.69 -18.93 -23.64
C LYS A 196 -3.66 -18.39 -22.19
N GLU A 197 -4.59 -18.81 -21.36
CA GLU A 197 -4.64 -18.40 -19.93
C GLU A 197 -3.36 -18.84 -19.20
N GLU A 198 -2.88 -20.05 -19.42
CA GLU A 198 -1.63 -20.55 -18.82
C GLU A 198 -0.42 -19.73 -19.31
N ARG A 199 -0.35 -19.41 -20.60
CA ARG A 199 0.70 -18.56 -21.17
C ARG A 199 0.70 -17.18 -20.52
N LEU A 200 -0.48 -16.55 -20.37
CA LEU A 200 -0.62 -15.25 -19.71
C LEU A 200 -0.24 -15.33 -18.22
N ALA A 201 -0.59 -16.43 -17.55
CA ALA A 201 -0.21 -16.65 -16.16
C ALA A 201 1.29 -16.75 -15.93
N GLY A 202 2.06 -17.14 -16.95
CA GLY A 202 3.53 -17.21 -16.92
C GLY A 202 4.23 -15.87 -17.17
N LEU A 203 3.51 -14.78 -17.47
CA LEU A 203 4.08 -13.51 -17.90
C LEU A 203 3.67 -12.35 -17.01
N THR A 204 4.53 -11.33 -16.93
CA THR A 204 4.11 -9.98 -16.50
C THR A 204 3.41 -9.27 -17.63
N TYR A 205 2.64 -8.22 -17.35
CA TYR A 205 2.04 -7.44 -18.43
C TYR A 205 3.11 -6.72 -19.28
N SER A 206 4.16 -6.23 -18.66
CA SER A 206 5.31 -5.67 -19.39
C SER A 206 5.95 -6.70 -20.34
N ALA A 207 6.15 -7.96 -19.90
CA ALA A 207 6.65 -9.05 -20.74
C ALA A 207 5.66 -9.40 -21.85
N PHE A 208 4.35 -9.46 -21.56
CA PHE A 208 3.33 -9.68 -22.59
C PHE A 208 3.41 -8.63 -23.72
N LEU A 209 3.48 -7.35 -23.37
CA LEU A 209 3.62 -6.29 -24.37
C LEU A 209 4.90 -6.43 -25.21
N ARG A 210 6.03 -6.76 -24.56
CA ARG A 210 7.34 -6.81 -25.23
C ARG A 210 7.58 -8.10 -26.02
N GLU A 211 7.23 -9.25 -25.43
CA GLU A 211 7.63 -10.56 -25.94
C GLU A 211 6.54 -11.23 -26.78
N VAL A 212 5.26 -10.93 -26.49
CA VAL A 212 4.13 -11.53 -27.20
C VAL A 212 3.57 -10.58 -28.24
N CYS A 213 3.27 -9.33 -27.86
CA CYS A 213 2.78 -8.33 -28.81
C CYS A 213 3.89 -7.72 -29.69
N GLY A 214 5.16 -7.86 -29.31
CA GLY A 214 6.28 -7.22 -30.03
C GLY A 214 6.26 -5.70 -29.97
N ALA A 215 5.57 -5.11 -29.00
CA ALA A 215 5.37 -3.68 -28.91
C ALA A 215 6.69 -2.91 -28.73
N HIS A 216 6.78 -1.73 -29.33
CA HIS A 216 7.94 -0.83 -29.21
C HIS A 216 8.22 -0.50 -27.71
N PRO A 217 9.48 -0.32 -27.30
CA PRO A 217 9.84 0.03 -25.92
C PRO A 217 9.08 1.22 -25.33
N ASP A 218 8.80 2.25 -26.15
CA ASP A 218 8.06 3.43 -25.70
C ASP A 218 6.57 3.14 -25.45
N ALA A 219 5.97 2.20 -26.20
CA ALA A 219 4.60 1.76 -25.95
C ALA A 219 4.49 1.02 -24.59
N GLU A 220 5.45 0.13 -24.31
CA GLU A 220 5.53 -0.51 -22.98
C GLU A 220 5.78 0.52 -21.88
N ARG A 221 6.72 1.47 -22.09
CA ARG A 221 7.03 2.53 -21.12
C ARG A 221 5.82 3.42 -20.82
N PHE A 222 5.01 3.75 -21.84
CA PHE A 222 3.75 4.45 -21.66
C PHE A 222 2.76 3.69 -20.74
N CYS A 223 2.69 2.37 -20.92
CA CYS A 223 1.80 1.50 -20.12
C CYS A 223 2.36 1.19 -18.72
N ARG A 224 3.67 1.38 -18.49
CA ARG A 224 4.40 0.87 -17.32
C ARG A 224 3.76 1.20 -15.97
N THR A 225 3.32 2.42 -15.75
CA THR A 225 2.75 2.83 -14.45
C THR A 225 1.24 2.62 -14.36
N MET A 226 0.60 1.95 -15.30
CA MET A 226 -0.86 1.76 -15.29
C MET A 226 -1.36 1.05 -14.02
N SER A 227 -0.64 0.03 -13.57
CA SER A 227 -1.01 -0.75 -12.39
C SER A 227 -0.60 -0.10 -11.06
N ALA A 228 0.35 0.83 -11.07
CA ALA A 228 0.92 1.38 -9.84
C ALA A 228 -0.13 2.07 -8.93
N PRO A 229 -1.03 2.92 -9.41
CA PRO A 229 -1.98 3.62 -8.55
C PRO A 229 -2.94 2.70 -7.80
N GLU A 230 -3.25 1.54 -8.32
CA GLU A 230 -4.24 0.62 -7.77
C GLU A 230 -3.60 -0.54 -7.00
N TRP A 231 -2.44 -1.02 -7.48
CA TRP A 231 -1.80 -2.24 -6.97
C TRP A 231 -0.50 -1.99 -6.21
N GLY A 232 0.02 -0.76 -6.26
CA GLY A 232 1.24 -0.38 -5.53
C GLY A 232 2.54 -0.75 -6.24
N TYR A 233 2.49 -1.34 -7.44
CA TYR A 233 3.65 -1.67 -8.28
C TYR A 233 3.32 -1.54 -9.76
N ASP A 234 4.32 -1.33 -10.58
CA ASP A 234 4.16 -1.15 -12.01
C ASP A 234 3.99 -2.49 -12.77
N THR A 235 3.78 -2.41 -14.09
CA THR A 235 3.47 -3.56 -14.94
C THR A 235 4.56 -4.62 -15.02
N ARG A 236 5.78 -4.35 -14.54
CA ARG A 236 6.86 -5.34 -14.40
C ARG A 236 6.65 -6.28 -13.22
N ALA A 237 5.82 -5.89 -12.25
CA ALA A 237 5.38 -6.72 -11.13
C ALA A 237 3.87 -7.03 -11.16
N PHE A 238 3.20 -6.79 -12.28
CA PHE A 238 1.78 -7.08 -12.49
C PHE A 238 1.59 -8.17 -13.54
N GLY A 239 0.87 -9.24 -13.20
CA GLY A 239 0.69 -10.40 -14.08
C GLY A 239 -0.17 -10.11 -15.30
N ALA A 240 0.19 -10.66 -16.46
CA ALA A 240 -0.58 -10.48 -17.70
C ALA A 240 -1.99 -11.06 -17.60
N ILE A 241 -2.18 -12.16 -16.86
CA ILE A 241 -3.50 -12.76 -16.65
C ILE A 241 -4.40 -11.84 -15.81
N ASP A 242 -3.87 -11.12 -14.83
CA ASP A 242 -4.63 -10.13 -14.07
C ASP A 242 -4.86 -8.85 -14.88
N ALA A 243 -3.89 -8.43 -15.71
CA ALA A 243 -4.06 -7.32 -16.64
C ALA A 243 -5.18 -7.58 -17.65
N TRP A 244 -5.26 -8.81 -18.18
CA TRP A 244 -6.41 -9.24 -18.98
C TRP A 244 -7.71 -9.12 -18.19
N GLY A 245 -7.74 -9.65 -16.99
CA GLY A 245 -8.91 -9.64 -16.12
C GLY A 245 -9.41 -8.23 -15.78
N THR A 246 -8.51 -7.29 -15.59
CA THR A 246 -8.83 -5.89 -15.27
C THR A 246 -9.06 -5.01 -16.50
N GLY A 247 -9.02 -5.57 -17.70
CA GLY A 247 -9.35 -4.86 -18.94
C GLY A 247 -8.24 -3.96 -19.48
N TYR A 248 -6.98 -4.29 -19.21
CA TYR A 248 -5.86 -3.57 -19.81
C TYR A 248 -5.79 -3.81 -21.33
N PRO A 249 -5.21 -2.90 -22.13
CA PRO A 249 -5.18 -3.03 -23.58
C PRO A 249 -4.35 -4.23 -24.08
N GLY A 250 -4.65 -4.69 -25.27
CA GLY A 250 -3.91 -5.74 -26.00
C GLY A 250 -4.51 -7.14 -25.92
N PHE A 251 -5.61 -7.37 -25.22
CA PHE A 251 -6.15 -8.71 -24.98
C PHE A 251 -7.42 -9.06 -25.79
N ASP A 252 -8.14 -8.09 -26.35
CA ASP A 252 -9.46 -8.32 -26.93
C ASP A 252 -9.44 -9.30 -28.11
N GLY A 253 -8.37 -9.29 -28.93
CA GLY A 253 -8.20 -10.23 -30.04
C GLY A 253 -7.89 -11.68 -29.65
N LEU A 254 -7.57 -11.95 -28.38
CA LEU A 254 -7.25 -13.31 -27.92
C LEU A 254 -8.49 -14.24 -27.89
N GLY A 255 -9.71 -13.71 -28.02
CA GLY A 255 -10.94 -14.49 -27.93
C GLY A 255 -11.20 -15.08 -26.54
N LEU A 256 -10.59 -14.51 -25.49
CA LEU A 256 -10.82 -14.90 -24.11
C LEU A 256 -12.07 -14.19 -23.58
N ASP A 257 -13.02 -14.97 -23.08
CA ASP A 257 -14.28 -14.48 -22.52
C ASP A 257 -14.07 -13.89 -21.13
N ARG A 258 -14.15 -12.56 -21.01
CA ARG A 258 -14.05 -11.84 -19.74
C ARG A 258 -15.26 -12.04 -18.82
N SER A 259 -16.35 -12.67 -19.27
CA SER A 259 -17.48 -12.98 -18.38
C SER A 259 -17.14 -14.06 -17.34
N ARG A 260 -16.03 -14.76 -17.53
CA ARG A 260 -15.55 -15.82 -16.64
C ARG A 260 -14.11 -15.56 -16.21
N PRO A 261 -13.84 -15.41 -14.90
CA PRO A 261 -12.48 -15.26 -14.41
C PRO A 261 -11.66 -16.52 -14.71
N SER A 262 -10.38 -16.34 -15.02
CA SER A 262 -9.43 -17.44 -15.13
C SER A 262 -9.13 -18.02 -13.74
N ARG A 263 -8.87 -19.34 -13.70
CA ARG A 263 -8.35 -19.99 -12.49
C ARG A 263 -7.00 -19.40 -12.02
N TYR A 264 -6.29 -18.71 -12.90
CA TYR A 264 -4.99 -18.10 -12.62
C TYR A 264 -5.09 -16.65 -12.14
N ASN A 265 -6.26 -16.01 -12.20
CA ASN A 265 -6.42 -14.66 -11.67
C ASN A 265 -6.26 -14.61 -10.15
N SER A 266 -5.75 -13.50 -9.64
CA SER A 266 -5.69 -13.23 -8.20
C SER A 266 -7.08 -13.16 -7.57
N ALA A 267 -7.13 -13.32 -6.24
CA ALA A 267 -8.41 -13.34 -5.51
C ALA A 267 -9.19 -12.04 -5.69
N THR A 268 -8.52 -10.88 -5.66
CA THR A 268 -9.16 -9.57 -5.85
C THR A 268 -9.75 -9.43 -7.25
N VAL A 269 -9.02 -9.81 -8.31
CA VAL A 269 -9.53 -9.76 -9.68
C VAL A 269 -10.75 -10.66 -9.84
N ARG A 270 -10.74 -11.86 -9.25
CA ARG A 270 -11.91 -12.76 -9.25
C ARG A 270 -13.11 -12.18 -8.49
N ALA A 271 -12.85 -11.51 -7.36
CA ALA A 271 -13.90 -10.90 -6.55
C ALA A 271 -14.59 -9.72 -7.27
N GLU A 272 -13.83 -8.92 -8.02
CA GLU A 272 -14.39 -7.83 -8.84
C GLU A 272 -15.40 -8.34 -9.87
N TRP A 273 -15.17 -9.49 -10.49
CA TRP A 273 -16.14 -10.13 -11.39
C TRP A 273 -17.46 -10.53 -10.71
N HIS A 274 -17.38 -10.90 -9.43
CA HIS A 274 -18.57 -11.28 -8.66
C HIS A 274 -19.28 -10.09 -8.01
N GLY A 275 -18.83 -8.85 -8.27
CA GLY A 275 -19.42 -7.64 -7.72
C GLY A 275 -19.25 -7.52 -6.19
N ALA A 276 -18.27 -8.23 -5.63
CA ALA A 276 -18.07 -8.32 -4.18
C ALA A 276 -17.36 -7.08 -3.56
N ALA A 277 -16.86 -6.17 -4.37
CA ALA A 277 -16.23 -4.94 -3.90
C ALA A 277 -17.28 -3.94 -3.41
N ARG A 278 -17.87 -4.17 -2.23
CA ARG A 278 -18.69 -3.17 -1.52
C ARG A 278 -17.78 -2.30 -0.67
N GLU A 279 -17.70 -1.02 -1.02
CA GLU A 279 -17.22 0.01 -0.09
C GLU A 279 -18.22 0.12 1.07
N THR A 280 -17.91 -0.49 2.20
CA THR A 280 -18.63 -0.24 3.45
C THR A 280 -17.98 0.98 4.09
N PRO A 281 -18.73 2.07 4.39
CA PRO A 281 -18.17 3.19 5.13
C PRO A 281 -17.61 2.69 6.46
N ALA A 282 -16.40 3.10 6.82
CA ALA A 282 -15.83 2.77 8.11
C ALA A 282 -16.68 3.44 9.22
N PRO A 283 -17.12 2.68 10.24
CA PRO A 283 -17.84 3.27 11.38
C PRO A 283 -16.92 4.25 12.11
N GLN A 284 -17.43 5.44 12.43
CA GLN A 284 -16.65 6.53 13.03
C GLN A 284 -16.64 6.54 14.56
N ASP A 285 -17.44 5.69 15.23
CA ASP A 285 -17.76 5.85 16.66
C ASP A 285 -17.19 4.78 17.60
N ALA A 286 -16.28 3.91 17.14
CA ALA A 286 -15.68 2.92 18.05
C ALA A 286 -14.63 3.60 18.96
N PRO A 287 -14.62 3.33 20.29
CA PRO A 287 -13.64 3.89 21.21
C PRO A 287 -12.25 3.35 20.89
N VAL A 288 -11.40 4.18 20.30
CA VAL A 288 -10.02 3.85 19.96
C VAL A 288 -9.06 4.42 20.98
N ARG A 289 -8.15 3.57 21.49
CA ARG A 289 -7.00 3.98 22.29
C ARG A 289 -5.79 4.03 21.36
N TRP A 290 -5.42 5.25 20.95
CA TRP A 290 -4.29 5.53 20.10
C TRP A 290 -2.97 5.41 20.83
N SER A 291 -1.83 5.39 20.11
CA SER A 291 -0.47 5.24 20.66
C SER A 291 -0.36 4.10 21.68
N SER A 292 -1.09 3.01 21.42
CA SER A 292 -1.20 1.86 22.30
C SER A 292 -0.85 0.56 21.56
N PRO A 293 0.42 0.39 21.14
CA PRO A 293 0.84 -0.82 20.43
C PRO A 293 0.63 -2.05 21.31
N VAL A 294 -0.11 -3.02 20.77
CA VAL A 294 -0.28 -4.33 21.39
C VAL A 294 1.03 -5.11 21.28
N VAL A 295 1.43 -5.74 22.37
CA VAL A 295 2.70 -6.48 22.47
C VAL A 295 2.52 -7.94 22.86
N SER A 296 1.34 -8.34 23.34
CA SER A 296 1.01 -9.74 23.60
C SER A 296 -0.50 -9.97 23.60
N VAL A 297 -0.91 -11.13 23.11
CA VAL A 297 -2.27 -11.64 23.21
C VAL A 297 -2.18 -13.11 23.61
N ARG A 298 -2.79 -13.48 24.72
CA ARG A 298 -2.82 -14.85 25.23
C ARG A 298 -4.24 -15.32 25.43
N ASP A 299 -4.55 -16.48 24.89
CA ASP A 299 -5.83 -17.13 25.18
C ASP A 299 -5.80 -17.75 26.57
N GLY A 300 -6.86 -17.62 27.32
CA GLY A 300 -7.02 -18.17 28.67
C GLY A 300 -8.29 -18.99 28.78
N ALA A 301 -8.46 -19.68 29.91
CA ALA A 301 -9.59 -20.58 30.12
C ALA A 301 -10.96 -19.87 30.07
N ARG A 302 -11.06 -18.64 30.54
CA ARG A 302 -12.31 -17.86 30.62
C ARG A 302 -12.27 -16.57 29.83
N THR A 303 -11.12 -15.90 29.79
CA THR A 303 -10.88 -14.63 29.11
C THR A 303 -9.53 -14.70 28.39
N ALA A 304 -9.36 -13.89 27.35
CA ALA A 304 -8.04 -13.62 26.75
C ALA A 304 -7.43 -12.40 27.46
N THR A 305 -6.10 -12.41 27.61
CA THR A 305 -5.34 -11.28 28.16
C THR A 305 -4.64 -10.56 27.03
N VAL A 306 -4.87 -9.26 26.88
CA VAL A 306 -4.22 -8.39 25.87
C VAL A 306 -3.28 -7.42 26.57
N GLY A 307 -1.98 -7.51 26.24
CA GLY A 307 -0.95 -6.60 26.70
C GLY A 307 -0.67 -5.52 25.67
N TYR A 308 -0.69 -4.26 26.07
CA TYR A 308 -0.31 -3.11 25.23
C TYR A 308 0.66 -2.20 25.99
N PHE A 309 1.49 -1.48 25.23
CA PHE A 309 2.44 -0.53 25.81
C PHE A 309 1.84 0.88 25.81
N ASP A 310 1.82 1.54 26.98
CA ASP A 310 1.20 2.87 27.18
C ASP A 310 2.21 4.05 27.03
N GLY A 311 3.39 3.77 26.50
CA GLY A 311 4.51 4.72 26.42
C GLY A 311 5.50 4.60 27.59
N HIS A 312 5.08 3.98 28.71
CA HIS A 312 5.91 3.84 29.91
C HIS A 312 6.06 2.39 30.37
N ARG A 313 5.00 1.60 30.29
CA ARG A 313 4.97 0.20 30.74
C ARG A 313 3.93 -0.61 29.98
N VAL A 314 4.03 -1.92 30.10
CA VAL A 314 2.99 -2.81 29.56
C VAL A 314 1.79 -2.82 30.49
N ARG A 315 0.61 -2.53 29.95
CA ARG A 315 -0.70 -2.69 30.63
C ARG A 315 -1.40 -3.90 30.09
N THR A 316 -2.18 -4.57 30.93
CA THR A 316 -3.02 -5.69 30.49
C THR A 316 -4.49 -5.43 30.74
N VAL A 317 -5.33 -5.84 29.80
CA VAL A 317 -6.79 -5.86 29.87
C VAL A 317 -7.29 -7.28 29.62
N GLU A 318 -8.44 -7.61 30.17
CA GLU A 318 -9.11 -8.89 29.96
C GLU A 318 -10.22 -8.73 28.90
N ALA A 319 -10.34 -9.72 28.00
CA ALA A 319 -11.31 -9.72 26.92
C ALA A 319 -12.06 -11.05 26.80
N GLY A 320 -13.36 -10.99 26.55
CA GLY A 320 -14.17 -12.17 26.21
C GLY A 320 -13.77 -12.74 24.83
N ALA A 321 -13.38 -11.86 23.92
CA ALA A 321 -12.88 -12.19 22.58
C ALA A 321 -11.84 -11.16 22.13
N VAL A 322 -10.96 -11.56 21.20
CA VAL A 322 -9.95 -10.68 20.58
C VAL A 322 -9.99 -10.83 19.06
N ILE A 323 -9.99 -9.70 18.36
CA ILE A 323 -9.85 -9.67 16.89
C ILE A 323 -8.56 -8.98 16.53
N LEU A 324 -7.68 -9.70 15.79
CA LEU A 324 -6.43 -9.20 15.25
C LEU A 324 -6.67 -8.63 13.85
N ALA A 325 -6.79 -7.31 13.77
CA ALA A 325 -6.97 -6.54 12.55
C ALA A 325 -5.68 -5.81 12.10
N CYS A 326 -4.55 -6.22 12.64
CA CYS A 326 -3.22 -5.78 12.25
C CYS A 326 -2.67 -6.57 11.05
N PRO A 327 -1.52 -6.17 10.45
CA PRO A 327 -0.85 -6.95 9.42
C PRO A 327 -0.58 -8.39 9.86
N SER A 328 -0.89 -9.36 9.01
CA SER A 328 -0.75 -10.80 9.33
C SER A 328 0.66 -11.18 9.78
N ALA A 329 1.69 -10.57 9.17
CA ALA A 329 3.08 -10.81 9.54
C ALA A 329 3.44 -10.35 10.97
N ALA A 330 2.63 -9.51 11.62
CA ALA A 330 2.82 -9.10 13.01
C ALA A 330 2.23 -10.12 14.01
N VAL A 331 1.20 -10.85 13.61
CA VAL A 331 0.45 -11.77 14.49
C VAL A 331 1.34 -12.81 15.19
N PRO A 332 2.33 -13.47 14.53
CA PRO A 332 3.21 -14.44 15.18
C PRO A 332 4.01 -13.89 16.37
N TYR A 333 4.25 -12.59 16.40
CA TYR A 333 4.94 -11.91 17.51
C TYR A 333 4.01 -11.52 18.66
N LEU A 334 2.72 -11.34 18.34
CA LEU A 334 1.68 -10.99 19.31
C LEU A 334 1.11 -12.21 20.02
N VAL A 335 0.99 -13.36 19.32
CA VAL A 335 0.36 -14.58 19.80
C VAL A 335 1.39 -15.72 19.80
N PRO A 336 2.19 -15.86 20.85
CA PRO A 336 3.27 -16.86 20.90
C PRO A 336 2.78 -18.31 20.84
N ASP A 337 1.54 -18.55 21.27
CA ASP A 337 0.96 -19.90 21.39
C ASP A 337 0.32 -20.42 20.07
N LEU A 338 0.46 -19.67 18.95
CA LEU A 338 -0.04 -20.11 17.64
C LEU A 338 0.69 -21.35 17.13
N PRO A 339 -0.03 -22.32 16.51
CA PRO A 339 0.59 -23.46 15.82
C PRO A 339 1.60 -23.01 14.76
N GLU A 340 2.70 -23.74 14.64
CA GLU A 340 3.83 -23.40 13.77
C GLU A 340 3.43 -23.27 12.29
N GLU A 341 2.55 -24.14 11.80
CA GLU A 341 2.04 -24.06 10.43
C GLU A 341 1.35 -22.71 10.17
N ARG A 342 0.52 -22.26 11.13
CA ARG A 342 -0.19 -21.00 11.04
C ARG A 342 0.74 -19.80 11.15
N ARG A 343 1.75 -19.89 12.02
CA ARG A 343 2.80 -18.86 12.12
C ARG A 343 3.51 -18.67 10.78
N ARG A 344 3.86 -19.77 10.10
CA ARG A 344 4.50 -19.73 8.76
C ARG A 344 3.60 -19.14 7.70
N ALA A 345 2.31 -19.50 7.69
CA ALA A 345 1.34 -18.92 6.75
C ALA A 345 1.22 -17.41 6.91
N LEU A 346 1.06 -16.92 8.14
CA LEU A 346 0.96 -15.49 8.45
C LEU A 346 2.23 -14.71 8.12
N SER A 347 3.42 -15.31 8.34
CA SER A 347 4.70 -14.66 8.07
C SER A 347 5.01 -14.45 6.57
N ARG A 348 4.27 -15.12 5.68
CA ARG A 348 4.43 -14.96 4.21
C ARG A 348 3.76 -13.71 3.65
N ALA A 349 2.94 -13.03 4.43
CA ALA A 349 2.18 -11.86 3.99
C ALA A 349 3.11 -10.63 3.84
N VAL A 350 3.59 -10.37 2.62
CA VAL A 350 4.41 -9.19 2.31
C VAL A 350 3.50 -8.09 1.79
N ARG A 351 3.32 -7.03 2.58
CA ARG A 351 2.53 -5.86 2.19
C ARG A 351 3.31 -4.90 1.32
N VAL A 352 2.62 -4.22 0.40
CA VAL A 352 3.20 -3.23 -0.49
C VAL A 352 3.27 -1.87 0.21
N PRO A 353 4.40 -1.16 0.14
CA PRO A 353 4.52 0.19 0.69
C PRO A 353 3.75 1.21 -0.17
N LEU A 354 3.26 2.25 0.48
CA LEU A 354 2.53 3.35 -0.15
C LEU A 354 2.98 4.68 0.45
N LEU A 355 3.10 5.68 -0.39
CA LEU A 355 3.33 7.07 0.00
C LEU A 355 2.25 7.93 -0.62
N ARG A 356 1.60 8.74 0.19
CA ARG A 356 0.60 9.71 -0.26
C ARG A 356 0.95 11.09 0.26
N ALA A 357 0.84 12.10 -0.58
CA ALA A 357 0.89 13.48 -0.15
C ALA A 357 -0.46 14.16 -0.37
N GLU A 358 -0.94 14.85 0.64
CA GLU A 358 -2.04 15.79 0.54
C GLU A 358 -1.45 17.19 0.51
N VAL A 359 -1.67 17.89 -0.61
CA VAL A 359 -1.17 19.24 -0.85
C VAL A 359 -2.35 20.18 -0.86
N ARG A 360 -2.33 21.17 0.03
CA ARG A 360 -3.29 22.27 -0.02
C ARG A 360 -2.71 23.40 -0.87
N LEU A 361 -3.45 23.79 -1.89
CA LEU A 361 -3.08 24.90 -2.77
C LEU A 361 -3.57 26.22 -2.17
N SER A 362 -2.75 27.27 -2.26
CA SER A 362 -3.14 28.63 -1.92
C SER A 362 -4.13 29.20 -2.93
N ASP A 363 -3.96 28.82 -4.21
CA ASP A 363 -4.85 29.14 -5.33
C ASP A 363 -4.98 27.90 -6.24
N PRO A 364 -6.14 27.28 -6.33
CA PRO A 364 -6.40 26.11 -7.16
C PRO A 364 -6.68 26.46 -8.64
N GLU A 365 -6.63 27.72 -9.03
CA GLU A 365 -7.05 28.17 -10.36
C GLU A 365 -6.18 27.55 -11.48
N ALA A 366 -4.88 27.39 -11.24
CA ALA A 366 -3.99 26.73 -12.19
C ALA A 366 -4.42 25.27 -12.47
N TRP A 367 -4.90 24.55 -11.45
CA TRP A 367 -5.43 23.19 -11.65
C TRP A 367 -6.75 23.22 -12.42
N ARG A 368 -7.66 24.12 -12.06
CA ARG A 368 -8.97 24.26 -12.76
C ARG A 368 -8.81 24.55 -14.25
N ARG A 369 -7.81 25.37 -14.62
CA ARG A 369 -7.49 25.66 -16.03
C ARG A 369 -7.04 24.44 -16.82
N LEU A 370 -6.46 23.40 -16.19
CA LEU A 370 -6.12 22.17 -16.89
C LEU A 370 -7.36 21.40 -17.36
N GLY A 371 -8.51 21.59 -16.72
CA GLY A 371 -9.76 20.90 -17.05
C GLY A 371 -9.74 19.39 -16.81
N VAL A 372 -8.79 18.90 -16.00
CA VAL A 372 -8.62 17.49 -15.66
C VAL A 372 -8.66 17.29 -14.14
N ARG A 373 -9.15 16.16 -13.70
CA ARG A 373 -9.22 15.81 -12.27
C ARG A 373 -8.10 14.87 -11.87
N ARG A 374 -7.82 13.85 -12.70
CA ARG A 374 -6.84 12.78 -12.40
C ARG A 374 -5.77 12.69 -13.47
N VAL A 375 -4.52 12.75 -13.04
CA VAL A 375 -3.34 12.68 -13.91
C VAL A 375 -2.46 11.51 -13.48
N ARG A 376 -2.03 10.67 -14.42
CA ARG A 376 -1.00 9.64 -14.22
C ARG A 376 0.32 10.12 -14.82
N TRP A 377 1.44 9.85 -14.17
CA TRP A 377 2.79 10.03 -14.73
C TRP A 377 3.37 8.71 -15.22
N THR A 378 4.21 8.78 -16.23
CA THR A 378 4.81 7.60 -16.86
C THR A 378 6.07 7.09 -16.17
N GLY A 379 6.80 7.94 -15.42
CA GLY A 379 8.03 7.56 -14.74
C GLY A 379 8.49 8.46 -13.59
N ALA A 380 7.77 9.55 -13.33
CA ALA A 380 8.11 10.46 -12.24
C ALA A 380 7.86 9.83 -10.84
N TYR A 381 8.40 10.45 -9.79
CA TYR A 381 8.34 9.93 -8.42
C TYR A 381 6.91 9.67 -7.93
N TRP A 382 6.03 10.66 -8.08
CA TRP A 382 4.59 10.52 -7.81
C TRP A 382 3.92 9.99 -9.08
N CYS A 383 3.43 8.76 -9.03
CA CYS A 383 2.86 8.09 -10.20
C CYS A 383 1.47 8.60 -10.56
N ALA A 384 0.76 9.26 -9.64
CA ALA A 384 -0.58 9.79 -9.89
C ALA A 384 -0.87 11.01 -9.03
N ALA A 385 -1.78 11.87 -9.52
CA ALA A 385 -2.40 12.94 -8.76
C ALA A 385 -3.90 13.00 -9.02
N GLU A 386 -4.65 13.40 -7.99
CA GLU A 386 -6.08 13.68 -8.07
C GLU A 386 -6.41 15.01 -7.39
N PHE A 387 -7.15 15.86 -8.10
CA PHE A 387 -7.68 17.09 -7.52
C PHE A 387 -8.95 16.81 -6.74
N ALA A 388 -8.92 17.16 -5.47
CA ALA A 388 -10.05 17.10 -4.54
C ALA A 388 -10.49 18.55 -4.22
N PRO A 389 -11.56 19.05 -4.84
CA PRO A 389 -12.05 20.39 -4.56
C PRO A 389 -12.32 20.63 -3.07
N PRO A 390 -12.18 21.88 -2.55
CA PRO A 390 -11.97 23.09 -3.36
C PRO A 390 -10.51 23.37 -3.70
N ASP A 391 -9.52 22.90 -2.93
CA ASP A 391 -8.13 23.37 -2.95
C ASP A 391 -7.07 22.28 -2.71
N ARG A 392 -7.47 21.00 -2.68
CA ARG A 392 -6.55 19.90 -2.34
C ARG A 392 -6.13 19.11 -3.57
N VAL A 393 -4.86 18.70 -3.57
CA VAL A 393 -4.30 17.73 -4.51
C VAL A 393 -3.78 16.55 -3.72
N GLN A 394 -4.19 15.36 -4.12
CA GLN A 394 -3.67 14.11 -3.58
C GLN A 394 -2.65 13.55 -4.57
N LEU A 395 -1.42 13.35 -4.12
CA LEU A 395 -0.36 12.69 -4.87
C LEU A 395 -0.15 11.29 -4.31
N LEU A 396 0.14 10.34 -5.19
CA LEU A 396 0.42 8.95 -4.85
C LEU A 396 1.75 8.52 -5.41
N ALA A 397 2.59 7.93 -4.58
CA ALA A 397 3.79 7.23 -5.00
C ALA A 397 3.80 5.80 -4.46
N THR A 398 4.35 4.90 -5.25
CA THR A 398 4.42 3.46 -4.96
C THR A 398 5.89 3.04 -4.96
N PRO A 399 6.57 3.15 -3.81
CA PRO A 399 8.01 2.90 -3.72
C PRO A 399 8.35 1.39 -3.78
N CYS A 400 7.79 0.67 -4.75
CA CYS A 400 8.11 -0.73 -5.04
C CYS A 400 9.15 -0.81 -6.16
N ARG A 401 10.18 -1.63 -5.97
CA ARG A 401 11.15 -1.97 -7.01
C ARG A 401 10.60 -3.10 -7.87
N SER A 402 9.68 -2.74 -8.77
CA SER A 402 8.87 -3.69 -9.54
C SER A 402 9.70 -4.66 -10.41
N GLU A 403 10.92 -4.29 -10.79
CA GLU A 403 11.86 -5.17 -11.49
C GLU A 403 12.30 -6.39 -10.66
N LEU A 404 12.14 -6.37 -9.35
CA LEU A 404 12.44 -7.47 -8.43
C LEU A 404 11.21 -8.36 -8.16
N GLY A 405 10.06 -8.05 -8.77
CA GLY A 405 8.78 -8.69 -8.46
C GLY A 405 8.07 -8.07 -7.25
N PRO A 406 6.84 -8.49 -6.94
CA PRO A 406 6.00 -7.84 -5.94
C PRO A 406 6.58 -7.90 -4.52
N ASP A 407 7.05 -9.05 -4.05
CA ASP A 407 7.48 -9.24 -2.66
C ASP A 407 8.86 -8.63 -2.40
N ALA A 408 9.87 -9.01 -3.20
CA ALA A 408 11.22 -8.48 -3.06
C ALA A 408 11.26 -6.99 -3.39
N GLY A 409 10.49 -6.56 -4.39
CA GLY A 409 10.35 -5.17 -4.77
C GLY A 409 9.69 -4.31 -3.68
N SER A 410 8.65 -4.84 -3.03
CA SER A 410 8.00 -4.17 -1.90
C SER A 410 8.94 -4.04 -0.70
N ALA A 411 9.70 -5.09 -0.38
CA ALA A 411 10.68 -5.06 0.69
C ALA A 411 11.81 -4.05 0.42
N ALA A 412 12.32 -4.00 -0.81
CA ALA A 412 13.35 -3.03 -1.23
C ALA A 412 12.82 -1.60 -1.18
N GLY A 413 11.64 -1.35 -1.75
CA GLY A 413 11.01 -0.04 -1.75
C GLY A 413 10.66 0.48 -0.36
N ARG A 414 10.26 -0.42 0.56
CA ARG A 414 10.05 -0.06 1.97
C ARG A 414 11.32 0.44 2.64
N ARG A 415 12.47 -0.23 2.41
CA ARG A 415 13.76 0.22 2.93
C ARG A 415 14.14 1.60 2.40
N GLU A 416 13.92 1.84 1.11
CA GLU A 416 14.13 3.13 0.47
C GLU A 416 13.21 4.20 1.08
N LEU A 417 11.93 3.89 1.21
CA LEU A 417 10.92 4.80 1.78
C LEU A 417 11.31 5.30 3.18
N PHE A 418 11.76 4.40 4.06
CA PHE A 418 12.14 4.78 5.43
C PHE A 418 13.49 5.50 5.52
N ARG A 419 14.35 5.38 4.50
CA ARG A 419 15.61 6.11 4.42
C ARG A 419 15.47 7.48 3.75
N THR A 420 14.37 7.72 3.04
CA THR A 420 14.15 8.98 2.33
C THR A 420 13.79 10.09 3.31
N PRO A 421 14.58 11.15 3.39
CA PRO A 421 14.30 12.29 4.25
C PRO A 421 13.11 13.10 3.67
N TYR A 422 12.49 13.86 4.54
CA TYR A 422 11.29 14.64 4.18
C TYR A 422 11.54 15.65 3.06
N GLU A 423 12.67 16.31 3.09
CA GLU A 423 13.03 17.34 2.11
C GLU A 423 13.00 16.82 0.67
N VAL A 424 13.25 15.52 0.51
CA VAL A 424 13.12 14.84 -0.80
C VAL A 424 11.65 14.76 -1.21
N PHE A 425 10.75 14.42 -0.28
CA PHE A 425 9.32 14.38 -0.59
C PHE A 425 8.78 15.77 -0.92
N GLU A 426 9.12 16.79 -0.14
CA GLU A 426 8.75 18.16 -0.41
C GLU A 426 9.26 18.63 -1.78
N HIS A 427 10.53 18.38 -2.07
CA HIS A 427 11.14 18.75 -3.35
C HIS A 427 10.41 18.09 -4.52
N THR A 428 10.15 16.78 -4.45
CA THR A 428 9.47 16.06 -5.54
C THR A 428 8.01 16.50 -5.71
N VAL A 429 7.29 16.83 -4.63
CA VAL A 429 5.95 17.43 -4.70
C VAL A 429 5.99 18.75 -5.45
N ARG A 430 6.90 19.65 -5.06
CA ARG A 430 7.04 20.98 -5.67
C ARG A 430 7.45 20.89 -7.14
N ASP A 431 8.45 20.05 -7.45
CA ASP A 431 8.93 19.84 -8.84
C ASP A 431 7.80 19.33 -9.72
N GLN A 432 7.11 18.24 -9.33
CA GLN A 432 6.07 17.68 -10.19
C GLN A 432 4.85 18.58 -10.34
N LEU A 433 4.42 19.28 -9.29
CA LEU A 433 3.33 20.26 -9.42
C LEU A 433 3.75 21.47 -10.25
N ALA A 434 5.00 21.94 -10.16
CA ALA A 434 5.50 23.01 -11.01
C ALA A 434 5.51 22.59 -12.50
N ARG A 435 5.91 21.38 -12.80
CA ARG A 435 5.93 20.80 -14.16
C ARG A 435 4.53 20.65 -14.73
N LEU A 436 3.57 20.22 -13.91
CA LEU A 436 2.18 20.05 -14.33
C LEU A 436 1.43 21.38 -14.47
N LEU A 437 1.56 22.26 -13.49
CA LEU A 437 0.73 23.47 -13.34
C LEU A 437 1.45 24.74 -13.79
N GLY A 438 2.78 24.71 -13.94
CA GLY A 438 3.58 25.86 -14.36
C GLY A 438 3.11 26.50 -15.68
N PRO A 439 2.78 25.72 -16.73
CA PRO A 439 2.22 26.26 -17.96
C PRO A 439 0.90 27.02 -17.77
N ALA A 440 0.16 26.75 -16.67
CA ALA A 440 -1.05 27.46 -16.26
C ALA A 440 -0.78 28.60 -15.27
N GLY A 441 0.49 28.99 -15.04
CA GLY A 441 0.88 30.11 -14.19
C GLY A 441 1.09 29.80 -12.72
N PHE A 442 1.26 28.52 -12.35
CA PHE A 442 1.52 28.09 -10.97
C PHE A 442 2.98 28.33 -10.56
N ASP A 443 3.18 28.98 -9.41
CA ASP A 443 4.45 29.11 -8.73
C ASP A 443 4.48 28.20 -7.49
N PRO A 444 5.31 27.14 -7.45
CA PRO A 444 5.34 26.20 -6.32
C PRO A 444 5.82 26.84 -5.00
N GLY A 445 6.52 27.99 -5.07
CA GLY A 445 6.96 28.73 -3.89
C GLY A 445 5.83 29.45 -3.17
N ARG A 446 4.79 29.87 -3.90
CA ARG A 446 3.64 30.64 -3.38
C ARG A 446 2.33 29.88 -3.43
N GLY A 447 2.22 28.95 -4.36
CA GLY A 447 0.99 28.23 -4.66
C GLY A 447 0.69 27.06 -3.71
N ILE A 448 1.61 26.68 -2.80
CA ILE A 448 1.43 25.59 -1.85
C ILE A 448 1.28 26.15 -0.44
N ALA A 449 0.12 25.95 0.16
CA ALA A 449 -0.22 26.40 1.50
C ALA A 449 0.19 25.40 2.59
N ALA A 450 0.11 24.08 2.31
CA ALA A 450 0.53 23.04 3.24
C ALA A 450 0.80 21.71 2.50
N ILE A 451 1.65 20.89 3.06
CA ILE A 451 1.92 19.52 2.60
C ILE A 451 1.82 18.56 3.79
N THR A 452 0.97 17.55 3.69
CA THR A 452 0.92 16.43 4.62
C THR A 452 1.32 15.16 3.88
N VAL A 453 2.35 14.47 4.37
CA VAL A 453 2.82 13.21 3.79
C VAL A 453 2.39 12.06 4.68
N HIS A 454 1.66 11.12 4.12
CA HIS A 454 1.29 9.85 4.75
C HIS A 454 2.23 8.76 4.24
N ARG A 455 3.07 8.24 5.11
CA ARG A 455 4.07 7.22 4.81
C ARG A 455 3.66 5.89 5.40
N TRP A 456 3.44 4.89 4.54
CA TRP A 456 3.00 3.56 4.94
C TRP A 456 3.93 2.50 4.36
N GLY A 457 4.77 1.88 5.19
CA GLY A 457 5.64 0.78 4.78
C GLY A 457 4.89 -0.53 4.55
N HIS A 458 3.71 -0.67 5.17
CA HIS A 458 2.88 -1.87 5.14
C HIS A 458 1.42 -1.53 4.80
N ALA A 459 1.19 -0.87 3.65
CA ALA A 459 -0.11 -0.31 3.29
C ALA A 459 -1.04 -1.34 2.63
N ILE A 460 -0.68 -1.77 1.41
CA ILE A 460 -1.55 -2.59 0.57
C ILE A 460 -1.38 -4.07 0.95
N PRO A 461 -2.47 -4.82 1.17
CA PRO A 461 -2.41 -6.25 1.45
C PRO A 461 -1.70 -7.02 0.35
N PRO A 462 -1.06 -8.16 0.66
CA PRO A 462 -0.44 -9.00 -0.34
C PRO A 462 -1.48 -9.59 -1.28
N GLU A 463 -1.18 -9.57 -2.57
CA GLU A 463 -1.93 -10.26 -3.60
C GLU A 463 -1.12 -11.47 -4.08
N TYR A 464 -1.64 -12.64 -3.89
CA TYR A 464 -1.03 -13.88 -4.38
C TYR A 464 -1.36 -14.05 -5.86
N ARG A 465 -0.44 -13.66 -6.73
CA ARG A 465 -0.68 -13.60 -8.19
C ARG A 465 0.44 -14.24 -9.00
N ARG A 466 0.05 -14.74 -10.16
CA ARG A 466 0.97 -15.21 -11.19
C ARG A 466 1.77 -14.02 -11.78
N PRO A 467 3.02 -14.24 -12.26
CA PRO A 467 3.76 -15.52 -12.28
C PRO A 467 4.52 -15.85 -10.97
N TRP A 468 4.49 -15.03 -9.94
CA TRP A 468 5.35 -15.20 -8.73
C TRP A 468 4.78 -16.18 -7.70
N HIS A 469 3.46 -16.30 -7.63
CA HIS A 469 2.78 -17.14 -6.66
C HIS A 469 1.97 -18.22 -7.36
N GLU A 470 1.74 -19.33 -6.67
CA GLU A 470 0.84 -20.36 -7.15
C GLU A 470 -0.62 -19.87 -7.10
N SER A 471 -1.43 -20.35 -8.04
CA SER A 471 -2.87 -20.13 -8.02
C SER A 471 -3.53 -21.17 -7.13
N HIS A 472 -4.52 -20.76 -6.35
CA HIS A 472 -5.29 -21.62 -5.45
C HIS A 472 -6.78 -21.58 -5.85
N PRO A 473 -7.16 -22.09 -7.04
CA PRO A 473 -8.54 -21.98 -7.52
C PRO A 473 -9.54 -22.84 -6.74
N ASP A 474 -9.10 -23.99 -6.25
CA ASP A 474 -9.93 -25.03 -5.66
C ASP A 474 -9.56 -25.36 -4.20
N GLY A 475 -8.67 -24.59 -3.62
CA GLY A 475 -8.18 -24.82 -2.26
C GLY A 475 -7.92 -23.51 -1.49
N PRO A 476 -7.61 -23.60 -0.20
CA PRO A 476 -7.37 -22.42 0.59
C PRO A 476 -6.15 -21.66 0.10
N SER A 477 -6.34 -20.38 -0.21
CA SER A 477 -5.22 -19.46 -0.45
C SER A 477 -4.40 -19.25 0.83
N PRO A 478 -3.18 -18.70 0.75
CA PRO A 478 -2.43 -18.32 1.96
C PRO A 478 -3.21 -17.35 2.86
N ALA A 479 -4.09 -16.51 2.30
CA ALA A 479 -4.99 -15.66 3.06
C ALA A 479 -6.03 -16.48 3.82
N ASP A 480 -6.62 -17.50 3.20
CA ASP A 480 -7.59 -18.40 3.84
C ASP A 480 -6.93 -19.25 4.93
N ALA A 481 -5.71 -19.74 4.67
CA ALA A 481 -4.93 -20.48 5.67
C ALA A 481 -4.55 -19.63 6.90
N ALA A 482 -4.43 -18.32 6.71
CA ALA A 482 -4.18 -17.36 7.80
C ALA A 482 -5.44 -17.06 8.62
N ARG A 483 -6.65 -17.23 8.05
CA ARG A 483 -7.93 -17.02 8.74
C ARG A 483 -8.19 -18.07 9.81
N GLY A 484 -9.27 -17.84 10.51
CA GLY A 484 -9.85 -18.78 11.46
C GLY A 484 -9.51 -18.47 12.90
N ARG A 485 -10.32 -19.05 13.76
CA ARG A 485 -10.29 -18.86 15.20
C ARG A 485 -9.15 -19.65 15.84
N PHE A 486 -8.51 -19.06 16.85
CA PHE A 486 -7.61 -19.71 17.79
C PHE A 486 -8.09 -19.40 19.21
N GLY A 487 -8.78 -20.34 19.83
CA GLY A 487 -9.43 -20.09 21.11
C GLY A 487 -10.42 -18.91 21.04
N ARG A 488 -10.15 -17.84 21.78
CA ARG A 488 -10.92 -16.58 21.79
C ARG A 488 -10.39 -15.53 20.82
N ILE A 489 -9.42 -15.88 20.00
CA ILE A 489 -8.73 -14.97 19.11
C ILE A 489 -9.12 -15.29 17.67
N ALA A 490 -9.53 -14.28 16.89
CA ALA A 490 -9.77 -14.39 15.45
C ALA A 490 -8.92 -13.35 14.68
N ILE A 491 -8.67 -13.62 13.40
CA ILE A 491 -7.87 -12.75 12.52
C ILE A 491 -8.79 -12.11 11.49
N ALA A 492 -8.78 -10.77 11.42
CA ALA A 492 -9.62 -9.96 10.56
C ALA A 492 -8.82 -8.87 9.81
N GLY A 493 -7.51 -8.95 9.78
CA GLY A 493 -6.69 -8.02 8.99
C GLY A 493 -7.05 -8.08 7.50
N SER A 494 -6.82 -7.00 6.76
CA SER A 494 -7.07 -6.96 5.31
C SER A 494 -6.28 -8.04 4.53
N ASP A 495 -5.21 -8.58 5.10
CA ASP A 495 -4.45 -9.71 4.54
C ASP A 495 -5.25 -11.03 4.55
N ALA A 496 -6.29 -11.10 5.37
CA ALA A 496 -7.22 -12.24 5.41
C ALA A 496 -8.35 -12.14 4.37
N GLY A 497 -8.32 -11.12 3.52
CA GLY A 497 -9.24 -10.89 2.41
C GLY A 497 -10.52 -10.14 2.79
N ASP A 498 -11.33 -9.84 1.79
CA ASP A 498 -12.57 -9.10 1.95
C ASP A 498 -13.57 -9.86 2.83
N GLY A 499 -14.30 -9.11 3.67
CA GLY A 499 -15.28 -9.68 4.60
C GLY A 499 -14.69 -10.39 5.83
N ALA A 500 -13.35 -10.46 5.97
CA ALA A 500 -12.71 -11.13 7.10
C ALA A 500 -13.15 -10.58 8.47
N ALA A 501 -13.48 -9.29 8.55
CA ALA A 501 -13.98 -8.66 9.77
C ALA A 501 -15.33 -9.25 10.21
N VAL A 502 -16.26 -9.38 9.29
CA VAL A 502 -17.60 -9.96 9.55
C VAL A 502 -17.48 -11.44 9.91
N LEU A 503 -16.68 -12.19 9.14
CA LEU A 503 -16.47 -13.63 9.40
C LEU A 503 -15.84 -13.87 10.79
N ALA A 504 -14.85 -13.07 11.19
CA ALA A 504 -14.22 -13.19 12.50
C ALA A 504 -15.22 -12.93 13.65
N VAL A 505 -16.10 -11.94 13.50
CA VAL A 505 -17.16 -11.69 14.46
C VAL A 505 -18.16 -12.84 14.50
N GLU A 506 -18.55 -13.39 13.37
CA GLU A 506 -19.45 -14.56 13.30
C GLU A 506 -18.86 -15.78 14.02
N GLU A 507 -17.58 -16.10 13.76
CA GLU A 507 -16.90 -17.21 14.41
C GLU A 507 -16.82 -17.07 15.94
N LEU A 508 -16.62 -15.85 16.44
CA LEU A 508 -16.50 -15.59 17.86
C LEU A 508 -17.85 -15.49 18.59
N THR A 509 -18.94 -15.23 17.86
CA THR A 509 -20.30 -15.09 18.44
C THR A 509 -21.14 -16.35 18.36
N ARG A 510 -20.67 -17.37 17.64
CA ARG A 510 -21.24 -18.74 17.63
C ARG A 510 -20.88 -19.44 18.93
#